data_ce73c8113688c7ae09779bb88233b6ac
#
_entry.id   ce73c8113688c7ae09779bb88233b6ac
#
_cell.length_a   1.000
_cell.length_b   1.000
_cell.length_c   1.000
_cell.angle_alpha   90.00
_cell.angle_beta   90.00
_cell.angle_gamma   90.00
#
_symmetry.space_group_name_H-M   'P 1'
#
loop_
_entity.id
_entity.type
_entity.pdbx_description
1 polymer ?
#
loop_
_entity_poly.entity_id
_entity_poly.type
_entity_poly.pdbx_seq_one_letter_code
_entity_poly.pdbx_strand_id
1 'polypeptide(L)'
;MAKLRVALLSAAHLAMDMTTVAFVYVLIGVREFGALSEAGGAAWYSPHSAAAIAACVLAYDLLAFGLQPFVGAFVDLKKRAAPLLYASLFGAGLCAAVCVPCDFPQGIGAASAAILVFFSLCNAVFHVSAGAFVIAESEKKCAPLGVFVSLGAVGVALGRLYAPAVLFAAGACCAACAAGALFLKTNDQALAPHFERIGRAEVKENVGLAPLALLVFAVFVRGLGGAAMPSGYAADELYVLLAAICTAAGKAAGGFLADAFGTKSVALICLPVSACLMLFANGIPALYLAGLALFNTSMPVTLWLSFAAMPRMRNTAFGVMACFLMLGSVFAMSVSVPGWLAFALVLISGAAIAAAPHVSKNKPEISENMPRPRKARKEEGKDV
;
A
#
# COMPACT_ATOMS: atom_id res chain seq x y z
N MET A 1 -17.15 -15.04 -0.38
CA MET A 1 -16.29 -14.72 -1.53
C MET A 1 -15.49 -13.42 -1.29
N ALA A 2 -16.14 -12.26 -1.03
CA ALA A 2 -15.48 -10.98 -0.80
C ALA A 2 -14.35 -11.00 0.24
N LYS A 3 -14.63 -11.44 1.47
CA LYS A 3 -13.63 -11.54 2.55
C LYS A 3 -12.44 -12.45 2.19
N LEU A 4 -12.70 -13.57 1.50
CA LEU A 4 -11.64 -14.49 1.08
C LEU A 4 -10.77 -13.88 -0.02
N ARG A 5 -11.36 -13.10 -0.93
CA ARG A 5 -10.62 -12.34 -1.93
C ARG A 5 -9.70 -11.30 -1.29
N VAL A 6 -10.20 -10.50 -0.33
CA VAL A 6 -9.36 -9.54 0.41
C VAL A 6 -8.22 -10.26 1.12
N ALA A 7 -8.48 -11.38 1.81
CA ALA A 7 -7.44 -12.15 2.48
C ALA A 7 -6.38 -12.68 1.51
N LEU A 8 -6.79 -13.24 0.37
CA LEU A 8 -5.87 -13.71 -0.66
C LEU A 8 -5.01 -12.58 -1.24
N LEU A 9 -5.64 -11.43 -1.56
CA LEU A 9 -4.91 -10.28 -2.10
C LEU A 9 -3.97 -9.66 -1.06
N SER A 10 -4.31 -9.74 0.23
CA SER A 10 -3.41 -9.33 1.31
C SER A 10 -2.21 -10.27 1.43
N ALA A 11 -2.40 -11.58 1.29
CA ALA A 11 -1.31 -12.55 1.23
C ALA A 11 -0.44 -12.34 -0.03
N ALA A 12 -1.07 -12.03 -1.17
CA ALA A 12 -0.36 -11.67 -2.39
C ALA A 12 0.46 -10.38 -2.23
N HIS A 13 -0.03 -9.41 -1.45
CA HIS A 13 0.69 -8.18 -1.12
C HIS A 13 1.96 -8.48 -0.31
N LEU A 14 1.85 -9.34 0.73
CA LEU A 14 3.02 -9.81 1.46
C LEU A 14 4.03 -10.48 0.52
N ALA A 15 3.58 -11.40 -0.33
CA ALA A 15 4.44 -12.15 -1.25
C ALA A 15 5.11 -11.23 -2.28
N MET A 16 4.38 -10.27 -2.86
CA MET A 16 4.90 -9.32 -3.84
C MET A 16 5.98 -8.43 -3.22
N ASP A 17 5.70 -7.80 -2.07
CA ASP A 17 6.65 -6.94 -1.41
C ASP A 17 7.88 -7.72 -0.92
N MET A 18 7.69 -8.93 -0.40
CA MET A 18 8.79 -9.81 -0.02
C MET A 18 9.67 -10.16 -1.22
N THR A 19 9.07 -10.53 -2.36
CA THR A 19 9.79 -10.90 -3.59
C THR A 19 10.61 -9.73 -4.13
N THR A 20 9.97 -8.57 -4.29
CA THR A 20 10.60 -7.41 -4.93
C THR A 20 11.68 -6.79 -4.06
N VAL A 21 11.45 -6.69 -2.75
CA VAL A 21 12.46 -6.20 -1.79
C VAL A 21 13.62 -7.18 -1.68
N ALA A 22 13.34 -8.49 -1.55
CA ALA A 22 14.40 -9.50 -1.53
C ALA A 22 15.30 -9.39 -2.77
N PHE A 23 14.72 -9.19 -3.96
CA PHE A 23 15.50 -8.99 -5.18
C PHE A 23 16.38 -7.74 -5.13
N VAL A 24 15.85 -6.60 -4.67
CA VAL A 24 16.65 -5.36 -4.50
C VAL A 24 17.85 -5.63 -3.59
N TYR A 25 17.65 -6.33 -2.48
CA TYR A 25 18.71 -6.63 -1.53
C TYR A 25 19.75 -7.61 -2.09
N VAL A 26 19.33 -8.61 -2.85
CA VAL A 26 20.25 -9.49 -3.59
C VAL A 26 21.07 -8.69 -4.61
N LEU A 27 20.42 -7.78 -5.34
CA LEU A 27 21.06 -6.96 -6.36
C LEU A 27 22.15 -6.04 -5.78
N ILE A 28 21.88 -5.40 -4.64
CA ILE A 28 22.86 -4.53 -3.97
C ILE A 28 23.89 -5.31 -3.13
N GLY A 29 23.86 -6.65 -3.20
CA GLY A 29 24.88 -7.51 -2.61
C GLY A 29 24.81 -7.65 -1.11
N VAL A 30 23.67 -7.39 -0.48
CA VAL A 30 23.47 -7.64 0.96
C VAL A 30 23.33 -9.15 1.15
N ARG A 31 24.36 -9.79 1.69
CA ARG A 31 24.38 -11.24 1.89
C ARG A 31 23.89 -11.66 3.27
N GLU A 32 24.08 -10.82 4.27
CA GLU A 32 23.70 -11.09 5.66
C GLU A 32 23.18 -9.81 6.30
N PHE A 33 21.94 -9.88 6.80
CA PHE A 33 21.40 -8.87 7.71
C PHE A 33 21.88 -9.24 9.11
N GLY A 34 22.72 -8.42 9.70
CA GLY A 34 23.30 -8.70 11.03
C GLY A 34 24.80 -8.90 11.04
N ALA A 35 25.48 -8.96 9.90
CA ALA A 35 26.93 -8.75 9.85
C ALA A 35 27.20 -7.27 10.16
N LEU A 36 27.00 -6.92 11.42
CA LEU A 36 27.32 -5.61 11.96
C LEU A 36 28.82 -5.50 12.08
N SER A 37 29.38 -4.41 11.57
CA SER A 37 30.75 -4.06 11.91
C SER A 37 30.83 -3.87 13.43
N GLU A 38 31.91 -4.33 14.04
CA GLU A 38 32.26 -4.12 15.46
C GLU A 38 32.24 -2.62 15.88
N ALA A 39 32.03 -1.71 14.93
CA ALA A 39 31.98 -0.26 15.12
C ALA A 39 30.57 0.29 15.43
N GLY A 40 29.58 -0.54 15.76
CA GLY A 40 28.30 -0.09 16.37
C GLY A 40 27.29 0.60 15.45
N GLY A 41 27.45 0.50 14.14
CA GLY A 41 26.48 0.98 13.15
C GLY A 41 26.02 -0.15 12.24
N ALA A 42 24.77 -0.10 11.75
CA ALA A 42 24.29 -1.00 10.71
C ALA A 42 25.09 -0.74 9.41
N ALA A 43 26.28 -1.29 9.34
CA ALA A 43 27.09 -1.24 8.13
C ALA A 43 26.57 -2.32 7.20
N TRP A 44 25.78 -1.91 6.22
CA TRP A 44 25.48 -2.71 5.06
C TRP A 44 26.79 -3.02 4.35
N TYR A 45 27.27 -4.24 4.49
CA TYR A 45 28.39 -4.68 3.66
C TYR A 45 27.85 -4.96 2.25
N SER A 46 28.01 -3.99 1.39
CA SER A 46 27.79 -4.16 -0.04
C SER A 46 29.12 -3.86 -0.75
N PRO A 47 29.48 -4.64 -1.77
CA PRO A 47 30.64 -4.34 -2.62
C PRO A 47 30.44 -3.06 -3.46
N HIS A 48 29.22 -2.49 -3.44
CA HIS A 48 28.87 -1.32 -4.21
C HIS A 48 29.03 -0.03 -3.43
N SER A 49 29.28 1.05 -4.14
CA SER A 49 29.32 2.39 -3.53
C SER A 49 27.95 2.79 -2.98
N ALA A 50 27.93 3.62 -1.93
CA ALA A 50 26.68 4.15 -1.36
C ALA A 50 25.81 4.85 -2.42
N ALA A 51 26.43 5.51 -3.40
CA ALA A 51 25.72 6.14 -4.53
C ALA A 51 25.03 5.12 -5.43
N ALA A 52 25.68 3.99 -5.72
CA ALA A 52 25.09 2.92 -6.54
C ALA A 52 23.92 2.24 -5.81
N ILE A 53 24.05 2.00 -4.50
CA ILE A 53 22.99 1.46 -3.67
C ILE A 53 21.79 2.43 -3.66
N ALA A 54 22.04 3.70 -3.38
CA ALA A 54 20.99 4.73 -3.37
C ALA A 54 20.31 4.85 -4.74
N ALA A 55 21.05 4.78 -5.84
CA ALA A 55 20.50 4.82 -7.19
C ALA A 55 19.60 3.62 -7.48
N CYS A 56 19.96 2.41 -7.05
CA CYS A 56 19.13 1.21 -7.22
C CYS A 56 17.84 1.29 -6.41
N VAL A 57 17.92 1.68 -5.14
CA VAL A 57 16.74 1.84 -4.28
C VAL A 57 15.82 2.93 -4.83
N LEU A 58 16.37 4.07 -5.22
CA LEU A 58 15.59 5.16 -5.80
C LEU A 58 14.95 4.76 -7.13
N ALA A 59 15.68 4.05 -8.01
CA ALA A 59 15.13 3.55 -9.27
C ALA A 59 13.96 2.57 -9.02
N TYR A 60 14.14 1.65 -8.06
CA TYR A 60 13.07 0.76 -7.63
C TYR A 60 11.85 1.55 -7.15
N ASP A 61 12.03 2.46 -6.21
CA ASP A 61 10.94 3.22 -5.60
C ASP A 61 10.19 4.07 -6.63
N LEU A 62 10.91 4.77 -7.51
CA LEU A 62 10.29 5.58 -8.57
C LEU A 62 9.47 4.74 -9.53
N LEU A 63 9.94 3.55 -9.91
CA LEU A 63 9.21 2.67 -10.80
C LEU A 63 8.07 1.94 -10.08
N ALA A 64 8.30 1.46 -8.85
CA ALA A 64 7.31 0.68 -8.10
C ALA A 64 6.17 1.54 -7.54
N PHE A 65 6.44 2.78 -7.14
CA PHE A 65 5.44 3.66 -6.51
C PHE A 65 5.13 4.89 -7.36
N GLY A 66 6.11 5.48 -8.03
CA GLY A 66 5.92 6.66 -8.86
C GLY A 66 5.06 6.40 -10.11
N LEU A 67 5.02 5.16 -10.62
CA LEU A 67 4.17 4.80 -11.75
C LEU A 67 2.73 4.43 -11.37
N GLN A 68 2.44 4.19 -10.09
CA GLN A 68 1.10 3.77 -9.65
C GLN A 68 -0.03 4.75 -10.05
N PRO A 69 0.13 6.08 -10.03
CA PRO A 69 -0.91 6.99 -10.52
C PRO A 69 -1.30 6.74 -11.99
N PHE A 70 -0.33 6.44 -12.84
CA PHE A 70 -0.56 6.18 -14.27
C PHE A 70 -1.23 4.82 -14.49
N VAL A 71 -0.80 3.79 -13.76
CA VAL A 71 -1.47 2.47 -13.76
C VAL A 71 -2.90 2.61 -13.24
N GLY A 72 -3.10 3.43 -12.20
CA GLY A 72 -4.43 3.74 -11.66
C GLY A 72 -5.35 4.40 -12.67
N ALA A 73 -4.83 5.40 -13.38
CA ALA A 73 -5.56 6.07 -14.46
C ALA A 73 -5.92 5.09 -15.60
N PHE A 74 -5.01 4.19 -15.95
CA PHE A 74 -5.31 3.14 -16.93
C PHE A 74 -6.45 2.24 -16.46
N VAL A 75 -6.43 1.76 -15.21
CA VAL A 75 -7.48 0.91 -14.65
C VAL A 75 -8.82 1.65 -14.59
N ASP A 76 -8.83 2.92 -14.15
CA ASP A 76 -10.04 3.74 -14.08
C ASP A 76 -10.67 3.98 -15.47
N LEU A 77 -9.84 4.24 -16.49
CA LEU A 77 -10.30 4.52 -17.86
C LEU A 77 -10.70 3.26 -18.62
N LYS A 78 -9.89 2.19 -18.53
CA LYS A 78 -10.13 0.95 -19.28
C LYS A 78 -11.02 -0.03 -18.54
N LYS A 79 -11.23 0.15 -17.23
CA LYS A 79 -12.03 -0.73 -16.35
C LYS A 79 -11.53 -2.17 -16.36
N ARG A 80 -10.21 -2.34 -16.51
CA ARG A 80 -9.53 -3.63 -16.58
C ARG A 80 -8.41 -3.70 -15.55
N ALA A 81 -8.56 -4.55 -14.54
CA ALA A 81 -7.58 -4.79 -13.49
C ALA A 81 -7.10 -6.25 -13.46
N ALA A 82 -7.96 -7.20 -13.81
CA ALA A 82 -7.65 -8.63 -13.70
C ALA A 82 -6.44 -9.07 -14.56
N PRO A 83 -6.33 -8.73 -15.86
CA PRO A 83 -5.17 -9.11 -16.66
C PRO A 83 -3.87 -8.55 -16.07
N LEU A 84 -3.89 -7.33 -15.53
CA LEU A 84 -2.75 -6.69 -14.88
C LEU A 84 -2.36 -7.42 -13.59
N LEU A 85 -3.35 -7.80 -12.76
CA LEU A 85 -3.14 -8.57 -11.55
C LEU A 85 -2.42 -9.89 -11.85
N TYR A 86 -2.91 -10.64 -12.83
CA TYR A 86 -2.29 -11.92 -13.20
C TYR A 86 -0.90 -11.75 -13.80
N ALA A 87 -0.75 -10.79 -14.72
CA ALA A 87 0.54 -10.53 -15.36
C ALA A 87 1.60 -10.14 -14.33
N SER A 88 1.26 -9.31 -13.34
CA SER A 88 2.20 -8.90 -12.30
C SER A 88 2.57 -10.04 -11.34
N LEU A 89 1.61 -10.85 -10.90
CA LEU A 89 1.87 -11.95 -9.97
C LEU A 89 2.65 -13.09 -10.64
N PHE A 90 2.23 -13.52 -11.85
CA PHE A 90 2.96 -14.54 -12.60
C PHE A 90 4.32 -14.04 -13.06
N GLY A 91 4.40 -12.77 -13.49
CA GLY A 91 5.65 -12.13 -13.89
C GLY A 91 6.67 -12.10 -12.76
N ALA A 92 6.26 -11.68 -11.56
CA ALA A 92 7.13 -11.69 -10.37
C ALA A 92 7.56 -13.12 -10.00
N GLY A 93 6.65 -14.09 -10.03
CA GLY A 93 6.95 -15.50 -9.74
C GLY A 93 7.93 -16.10 -10.73
N LEU A 94 7.71 -15.88 -12.04
CA LEU A 94 8.59 -16.37 -13.10
C LEU A 94 9.98 -15.73 -12.99
N CYS A 95 10.05 -14.42 -12.78
CA CYS A 95 11.30 -13.71 -12.66
C CYS A 95 12.10 -14.20 -11.45
N ALA A 96 11.46 -14.41 -10.30
CA ALA A 96 12.12 -14.99 -9.13
C ALA A 96 12.65 -16.41 -9.40
N ALA A 97 11.87 -17.25 -10.12
CA ALA A 97 12.28 -18.59 -10.49
C ALA A 97 13.50 -18.61 -11.43
N VAL A 98 13.63 -17.63 -12.32
CA VAL A 98 14.79 -17.48 -13.20
C VAL A 98 16.00 -16.91 -12.46
N CYS A 99 15.78 -16.01 -11.51
CA CYS A 99 16.85 -15.36 -10.77
C CYS A 99 17.61 -16.29 -9.82
N VAL A 100 16.93 -17.28 -9.24
CA VAL A 100 17.54 -18.17 -8.23
C VAL A 100 18.60 -19.12 -8.81
N PRO A 101 18.38 -19.81 -9.96
CA PRO A 101 19.40 -20.70 -10.53
C PRO A 101 20.51 -19.97 -11.28
N CYS A 102 20.29 -18.73 -11.69
CA CYS A 102 21.34 -17.90 -12.26
C CYS A 102 22.13 -17.30 -11.09
N ASP A 103 23.38 -17.77 -10.90
CA ASP A 103 24.35 -17.02 -10.09
C ASP A 103 24.44 -15.61 -10.67
N PHE A 104 23.59 -14.72 -10.16
CA PHE A 104 23.59 -13.33 -10.62
C PHE A 104 24.99 -12.79 -10.44
N PRO A 105 25.64 -12.33 -11.52
CA PRO A 105 26.93 -11.69 -11.38
C PRO A 105 26.77 -10.56 -10.37
N GLN A 106 27.59 -10.62 -9.33
CA GLN A 106 27.63 -9.59 -8.28
C GLN A 106 27.98 -8.27 -8.94
N GLY A 107 26.98 -7.46 -9.18
CA GLY A 107 27.17 -6.18 -9.83
C GLY A 107 25.91 -5.69 -10.53
N ILE A 108 25.76 -4.37 -10.59
CA ILE A 108 24.67 -3.70 -11.29
C ILE A 108 25.01 -3.64 -12.77
N GLY A 109 24.84 -4.75 -13.46
CA GLY A 109 24.95 -4.83 -14.92
C GLY A 109 23.63 -4.55 -15.63
N ALA A 110 23.67 -4.49 -16.97
CA ALA A 110 22.48 -4.23 -17.78
C ALA A 110 21.36 -5.27 -17.56
N ALA A 111 21.71 -6.53 -17.40
CA ALA A 111 20.73 -7.60 -17.12
C ALA A 111 20.06 -7.40 -15.76
N SER A 112 20.83 -7.11 -14.71
CA SER A 112 20.30 -6.84 -13.37
C SER A 112 19.44 -5.60 -13.36
N ALA A 113 19.81 -4.55 -14.08
CA ALA A 113 18.99 -3.34 -14.22
C ALA A 113 17.65 -3.63 -14.95
N ALA A 114 17.67 -4.44 -16.00
CA ALA A 114 16.46 -4.84 -16.71
C ALA A 114 15.50 -5.63 -15.80
N ILE A 115 16.04 -6.53 -14.98
CA ILE A 115 15.23 -7.30 -14.02
C ILE A 115 14.69 -6.41 -12.90
N LEU A 116 15.50 -5.45 -12.41
CA LEU A 116 15.04 -4.45 -11.44
C LEU A 116 13.84 -3.67 -11.98
N VAL A 117 13.93 -3.18 -13.21
CA VAL A 117 12.83 -2.48 -13.90
C VAL A 117 11.60 -3.39 -13.97
N PHE A 118 11.77 -4.64 -14.39
CA PHE A 118 10.67 -5.59 -14.52
C PHE A 118 9.98 -5.88 -13.18
N PHE A 119 10.73 -6.15 -12.11
CA PHE A 119 10.17 -6.36 -10.78
C PHE A 119 9.46 -5.11 -10.25
N SER A 120 10.05 -3.92 -10.44
CA SER A 120 9.42 -2.66 -10.04
C SER A 120 8.09 -2.42 -10.76
N LEU A 121 8.02 -2.73 -12.06
CA LEU A 121 6.78 -2.66 -12.83
C LEU A 121 5.74 -3.67 -12.35
N CYS A 122 6.15 -4.92 -12.06
CA CYS A 122 5.26 -5.91 -11.47
C CYS A 122 4.69 -5.42 -10.13
N ASN A 123 5.52 -4.80 -9.28
CA ASN A 123 5.10 -4.23 -8.01
C ASN A 123 4.08 -3.10 -8.21
N ALA A 124 4.37 -2.12 -9.07
CA ALA A 124 3.45 -1.01 -9.37
C ALA A 124 2.09 -1.50 -9.90
N VAL A 125 2.13 -2.41 -10.85
CA VAL A 125 0.95 -2.96 -11.51
C VAL A 125 0.12 -3.80 -10.52
N PHE A 126 0.78 -4.62 -9.70
CA PHE A 126 0.13 -5.42 -8.67
C PHE A 126 -0.63 -4.56 -7.67
N HIS A 127 0.04 -3.57 -7.07
CA HIS A 127 -0.57 -2.72 -6.03
C HIS A 127 -1.87 -2.08 -6.49
N VAL A 128 -1.88 -1.52 -7.70
CA VAL A 128 -3.07 -0.86 -8.24
C VAL A 128 -4.13 -1.87 -8.66
N SER A 129 -3.74 -2.94 -9.35
CA SER A 129 -4.70 -3.93 -9.85
C SER A 129 -5.33 -4.75 -8.73
N ALA A 130 -4.56 -5.17 -7.72
CA ALA A 130 -5.10 -5.80 -6.51
C ALA A 130 -5.92 -4.80 -5.70
N GLY A 131 -5.42 -3.55 -5.58
CA GLY A 131 -6.11 -2.44 -4.94
C GLY A 131 -7.51 -2.20 -5.53
N ALA A 132 -7.69 -2.30 -6.85
CA ALA A 132 -8.98 -2.11 -7.50
C ALA A 132 -10.07 -3.07 -6.96
N PHE A 133 -9.72 -4.35 -6.74
CA PHE A 133 -10.66 -5.31 -6.14
C PHE A 133 -10.95 -5.00 -4.69
N VAL A 134 -9.93 -4.58 -3.92
CA VAL A 134 -10.11 -4.22 -2.51
C VAL A 134 -10.91 -2.92 -2.36
N ILE A 135 -10.70 -1.93 -3.25
CA ILE A 135 -11.49 -0.69 -3.31
C ILE A 135 -12.96 -1.00 -3.54
N ALA A 136 -13.27 -1.94 -4.44
CA ALA A 136 -14.65 -2.37 -4.69
C ALA A 136 -15.33 -2.98 -3.44
N GLU A 137 -14.57 -3.71 -2.63
CA GLU A 137 -15.05 -4.28 -1.35
C GLU A 137 -15.06 -3.25 -0.21
N SER A 138 -14.41 -2.10 -0.38
CA SER A 138 -14.24 -1.03 0.63
C SER A 138 -15.25 0.11 0.49
N GLU A 139 -16.28 -0.01 -0.32
CA GLU A 139 -17.23 1.10 -0.60
C GLU A 139 -17.90 1.67 0.66
N LYS A 140 -18.20 0.80 1.63
CA LYS A 140 -18.91 1.17 2.86
C LYS A 140 -18.04 1.05 4.12
N LYS A 141 -16.84 0.47 4.01
CA LYS A 141 -15.97 0.13 5.14
C LYS A 141 -14.50 0.38 4.78
N CYS A 142 -13.77 0.93 5.74
CA CYS A 142 -12.34 1.16 5.64
C CYS A 142 -11.52 -0.12 5.92
N ALA A 143 -12.07 -1.06 6.72
CA ALA A 143 -11.37 -2.25 7.17
C ALA A 143 -10.76 -3.12 6.05
N PRO A 144 -11.42 -3.38 4.89
CA PRO A 144 -10.78 -4.16 3.83
C PRO A 144 -9.48 -3.55 3.31
N LEU A 145 -9.41 -2.21 3.21
CA LEU A 145 -8.17 -1.50 2.85
C LEU A 145 -7.10 -1.69 3.92
N GLY A 146 -7.47 -1.53 5.19
CA GLY A 146 -6.55 -1.73 6.31
C GLY A 146 -5.92 -3.12 6.30
N VAL A 147 -6.72 -4.16 6.09
CA VAL A 147 -6.26 -5.56 5.99
C VAL A 147 -5.34 -5.74 4.78
N PHE A 148 -5.72 -5.21 3.61
CA PHE A 148 -4.91 -5.33 2.40
C PHE A 148 -3.52 -4.70 2.56
N VAL A 149 -3.45 -3.46 3.04
CA VAL A 149 -2.17 -2.74 3.15
C VAL A 149 -1.32 -3.15 4.37
N SER A 150 -1.85 -3.99 5.26
CA SER A 150 -1.15 -4.41 6.47
C SER A 150 0.01 -5.37 6.16
N LEU A 151 -0.25 -6.42 5.39
CA LEU A 151 0.70 -7.51 5.21
C LEU A 151 1.92 -7.13 4.35
N GLY A 152 1.83 -6.11 3.50
CA GLY A 152 2.98 -5.60 2.75
C GLY A 152 4.14 -5.18 3.65
N ALA A 153 3.86 -4.55 4.82
CA ALA A 153 4.92 -4.16 5.75
C ALA A 153 5.72 -5.37 6.28
N VAL A 154 5.06 -6.48 6.51
CA VAL A 154 5.70 -7.74 6.92
C VAL A 154 6.50 -8.31 5.75
N GLY A 155 5.96 -8.27 4.52
CA GLY A 155 6.65 -8.69 3.30
C GLY A 155 7.96 -7.93 3.09
N VAL A 156 7.93 -6.60 3.22
CA VAL A 156 9.13 -5.75 3.15
C VAL A 156 10.18 -6.17 4.19
N ALA A 157 9.78 -6.38 5.44
CA ALA A 157 10.70 -6.77 6.50
C ALA A 157 11.34 -8.15 6.24
N LEU A 158 10.53 -9.14 5.87
CA LEU A 158 11.02 -10.49 5.55
C LEU A 158 11.94 -10.48 4.32
N GLY A 159 11.57 -9.75 3.26
CA GLY A 159 12.40 -9.58 2.07
C GLY A 159 13.74 -8.92 2.38
N ARG A 160 13.74 -7.93 3.29
CA ARG A 160 14.94 -7.25 3.76
C ARG A 160 15.85 -8.15 4.60
N LEU A 161 15.27 -8.88 5.57
CA LEU A 161 16.03 -9.67 6.54
C LEU A 161 16.60 -10.95 5.94
N TYR A 162 15.84 -11.60 5.04
CA TYR A 162 16.16 -12.94 4.56
C TYR A 162 16.32 -13.01 3.03
N ALA A 163 16.72 -11.90 2.41
CA ALA A 163 16.70 -11.66 0.96
C ALA A 163 17.03 -12.86 0.07
N PRO A 164 18.21 -13.51 0.12
CA PRO A 164 18.48 -14.61 -0.82
C PRO A 164 17.60 -15.83 -0.56
N ALA A 165 17.39 -16.16 0.72
CA ALA A 165 16.69 -17.38 1.11
C ALA A 165 15.19 -17.36 0.78
N VAL A 166 14.56 -16.17 0.85
CA VAL A 166 13.11 -16.05 0.63
C VAL A 166 12.70 -15.73 -0.80
N LEU A 167 13.62 -15.31 -1.67
CA LEU A 167 13.29 -14.83 -3.02
C LEU A 167 12.50 -15.86 -3.83
N PHE A 168 12.94 -17.10 -3.87
CA PHE A 168 12.24 -18.18 -4.61
C PHE A 168 10.88 -18.50 -3.98
N ALA A 169 10.85 -18.68 -2.66
CA ALA A 169 9.61 -19.04 -1.96
C ALA A 169 8.57 -17.92 -2.10
N ALA A 170 9.00 -16.65 -2.01
CA ALA A 170 8.13 -15.49 -2.19
C ALA A 170 7.57 -15.41 -3.60
N GLY A 171 8.41 -15.63 -4.62
CA GLY A 171 7.97 -15.70 -6.02
C GLY A 171 6.99 -16.85 -6.28
N ALA A 172 7.24 -18.03 -5.70
CA ALA A 172 6.31 -19.16 -5.77
C ALA A 172 4.97 -18.83 -5.09
N CYS A 173 4.98 -18.10 -3.96
CA CYS A 173 3.77 -17.59 -3.33
C CYS A 173 3.02 -16.60 -4.22
N CYS A 174 3.70 -15.72 -4.97
CA CYS A 174 3.05 -14.84 -5.95
C CYS A 174 2.30 -15.66 -7.01
N ALA A 175 2.94 -16.67 -7.58
CA ALA A 175 2.31 -17.55 -8.57
C ALA A 175 1.13 -18.34 -7.98
N ALA A 176 1.25 -18.84 -6.75
CA ALA A 176 0.16 -19.50 -6.03
C ALA A 176 -1.02 -18.56 -5.76
N CYS A 177 -0.74 -17.30 -5.38
CA CYS A 177 -1.78 -16.29 -5.21
C CYS A 177 -2.49 -15.95 -6.53
N ALA A 178 -1.76 -15.95 -7.67
CA ALA A 178 -2.38 -15.78 -8.97
C ALA A 178 -3.35 -16.93 -9.29
N ALA A 179 -2.94 -18.18 -9.04
CA ALA A 179 -3.81 -19.34 -9.20
C ALA A 179 -5.04 -19.28 -8.26
N GLY A 180 -4.83 -18.89 -7.01
CA GLY A 180 -5.91 -18.65 -6.05
C GLY A 180 -6.89 -17.55 -6.50
N ALA A 181 -6.38 -16.47 -7.10
CA ALA A 181 -7.20 -15.39 -7.65
C ALA A 181 -8.07 -15.88 -8.82
N LEU A 182 -7.54 -16.74 -9.69
CA LEU A 182 -8.32 -17.41 -10.74
C LEU A 182 -9.44 -18.25 -10.13
N PHE A 183 -9.12 -19.07 -9.14
CA PHE A 183 -10.10 -19.91 -8.45
C PHE A 183 -11.22 -19.09 -7.80
N LEU A 184 -10.88 -17.95 -7.19
CA LEU A 184 -11.86 -17.02 -6.59
C LEU A 184 -12.58 -16.13 -7.61
N LYS A 185 -12.40 -16.37 -8.92
CA LYS A 185 -13.00 -15.57 -10.01
C LYS A 185 -12.73 -14.07 -9.83
N THR A 186 -11.48 -13.72 -9.51
CA THR A 186 -11.04 -12.32 -9.38
C THR A 186 -10.84 -11.74 -10.79
N ASN A 187 -11.94 -11.48 -11.51
CA ASN A 187 -11.94 -11.03 -12.89
C ASN A 187 -12.64 -9.67 -13.04
N ASP A 188 -12.53 -9.04 -14.20
CA ASP A 188 -13.11 -7.72 -14.45
C ASP A 188 -14.65 -7.72 -14.36
N GLN A 189 -15.32 -8.85 -14.56
CA GLN A 189 -16.76 -8.98 -14.35
C GLN A 189 -17.14 -8.78 -12.87
N ALA A 190 -16.27 -9.17 -11.94
CA ALA A 190 -16.48 -8.91 -10.52
C ALA A 190 -16.38 -7.41 -10.17
N LEU A 191 -15.69 -6.61 -10.99
CA LEU A 191 -15.54 -5.16 -10.82
C LEU A 191 -16.63 -4.36 -11.58
N ALA A 192 -17.28 -4.95 -12.55
CA ALA A 192 -18.26 -4.24 -13.41
C ALA A 192 -19.34 -3.49 -12.60
N PRO A 193 -19.99 -4.08 -11.56
CA PRO A 193 -20.98 -3.35 -10.75
C PRO A 193 -20.39 -2.16 -10.00
N HIS A 194 -19.11 -2.23 -9.60
CA HIS A 194 -18.41 -1.13 -8.94
C HIS A 194 -18.16 0.03 -9.91
N PHE A 195 -17.64 -0.25 -11.09
CA PHE A 195 -17.41 0.77 -12.12
C PHE A 195 -18.70 1.42 -12.62
N GLU A 196 -19.80 0.65 -12.74
CA GLU A 196 -21.10 1.20 -13.09
C GLU A 196 -21.64 2.16 -12.03
N ARG A 197 -21.51 1.81 -10.74
CA ARG A 197 -21.94 2.69 -9.64
C ARG A 197 -21.14 3.98 -9.62
N ILE A 198 -19.82 3.90 -9.80
CA ILE A 198 -18.95 5.09 -9.89
C ILE A 198 -19.36 5.98 -11.07
N GLY A 199 -19.65 5.40 -12.22
CA GLY A 199 -20.07 6.14 -13.41
C GLY A 199 -21.41 6.86 -13.24
N ARG A 200 -22.31 6.32 -12.41
CA ARG A 200 -23.64 6.89 -12.12
C ARG A 200 -23.64 7.85 -10.92
N ALA A 201 -22.57 7.85 -10.11
CA ALA A 201 -22.52 8.72 -8.95
C ALA A 201 -22.57 10.18 -9.39
N GLU A 202 -23.60 10.90 -8.98
CA GLU A 202 -23.64 12.35 -9.10
C GLU A 202 -22.46 12.91 -8.30
N VAL A 203 -21.57 13.61 -8.98
CA VAL A 203 -20.48 14.31 -8.32
C VAL A 203 -21.10 15.51 -7.62
N LYS A 204 -21.31 15.43 -6.32
CA LYS A 204 -21.57 16.63 -5.52
C LYS A 204 -20.41 17.60 -5.77
N GLU A 205 -20.71 18.82 -6.16
CA GLU A 205 -19.80 19.84 -6.69
C GLU A 205 -18.61 20.22 -5.78
N ASN A 206 -18.50 19.64 -4.58
CA ASN A 206 -17.49 20.01 -3.58
C ASN A 206 -16.29 19.03 -3.48
N VAL A 207 -16.09 18.17 -4.47
CA VAL A 207 -14.89 17.34 -4.54
C VAL A 207 -13.82 18.13 -5.27
N GLY A 208 -12.98 18.81 -4.51
CA GLY A 208 -11.97 19.72 -5.05
C GLY A 208 -10.54 19.25 -4.81
N LEU A 209 -9.59 19.94 -5.44
CA LEU A 209 -8.16 19.70 -5.23
C LEU A 209 -7.72 19.91 -3.77
N ALA A 210 -8.41 20.79 -3.02
CA ALA A 210 -8.05 21.09 -1.63
C ALA A 210 -8.14 19.87 -0.69
N PRO A 211 -9.23 19.05 -0.67
CA PRO A 211 -9.26 17.82 0.10
C PRO A 211 -8.16 16.84 -0.27
N LEU A 212 -7.92 16.68 -1.57
CA LEU A 212 -6.85 15.81 -2.05
C LEU A 212 -5.48 16.31 -1.58
N ALA A 213 -5.21 17.61 -1.67
CA ALA A 213 -3.96 18.21 -1.22
C ALA A 213 -3.70 17.99 0.28
N LEU A 214 -4.74 18.12 1.14
CA LEU A 214 -4.63 17.82 2.56
C LEU A 214 -4.26 16.35 2.82
N LEU A 215 -4.86 15.42 2.08
CA LEU A 215 -4.57 14.00 2.22
C LEU A 215 -3.18 13.65 1.68
N VAL A 216 -2.80 14.21 0.54
CA VAL A 216 -1.46 14.09 -0.05
C VAL A 216 -0.40 14.59 0.91
N PHE A 217 -0.60 15.77 1.51
CA PHE A 217 0.27 16.30 2.56
C PHE A 217 0.40 15.33 3.74
N ALA A 218 -0.72 14.83 4.27
CA ALA A 218 -0.71 13.90 5.39
C ALA A 218 0.02 12.59 5.07
N VAL A 219 -0.12 12.08 3.84
CA VAL A 219 0.57 10.87 3.38
C VAL A 219 2.07 11.13 3.16
N PHE A 220 2.44 12.28 2.60
CA PHE A 220 3.84 12.69 2.48
C PHE A 220 4.51 12.78 3.86
N VAL A 221 3.86 13.44 4.84
CA VAL A 221 4.35 13.52 6.23
C VAL A 221 4.48 12.12 6.85
N ARG A 222 3.57 11.19 6.52
CA ARG A 222 3.69 9.80 6.99
C ARG A 222 4.92 9.10 6.41
N GLY A 223 5.22 9.27 5.12
CA GLY A 223 6.45 8.77 4.51
C GLY A 223 7.69 9.35 5.18
N LEU A 224 7.70 10.67 5.35
CA LEU A 224 8.75 11.41 6.03
C LEU A 224 8.94 10.92 7.48
N GLY A 225 7.87 10.83 8.26
CA GLY A 225 7.92 10.46 9.68
C GLY A 225 8.36 9.02 9.90
N GLY A 226 7.92 8.10 9.03
CA GLY A 226 8.34 6.70 9.10
C GLY A 226 9.84 6.49 8.89
N ALA A 227 10.48 7.34 8.07
CA ALA A 227 11.92 7.26 7.79
C ALA A 227 12.76 8.16 8.73
N ALA A 228 12.20 9.29 9.19
CA ALA A 228 12.94 10.30 9.96
C ALA A 228 12.97 10.03 11.48
N MET A 229 12.08 9.19 12.00
CA MET A 229 12.07 8.90 13.45
C MET A 229 13.05 7.77 13.77
N PRO A 230 14.18 8.07 14.42
CA PRO A 230 15.18 7.06 14.75
C PRO A 230 14.62 6.07 15.78
N SER A 231 14.66 4.79 15.46
CA SER A 231 14.27 3.74 16.39
C SER A 231 15.35 3.42 17.43
N GLY A 232 16.61 3.76 17.16
CA GLY A 232 17.77 3.34 17.95
C GLY A 232 18.07 1.84 17.85
N TYR A 233 17.19 1.05 17.23
CA TYR A 233 17.26 -0.42 17.18
C TYR A 233 17.18 -0.99 15.77
N ALA A 234 17.43 -0.18 14.74
CA ALA A 234 17.25 -0.58 13.34
C ALA A 234 18.18 -1.73 12.89
N ALA A 235 19.20 -2.03 13.69
CA ALA A 235 20.14 -3.11 13.46
C ALA A 235 19.73 -4.45 14.10
N ASP A 236 18.79 -4.44 15.03
CA ASP A 236 18.29 -5.64 15.70
C ASP A 236 17.20 -6.31 14.82
N GLU A 237 17.44 -7.57 14.43
CA GLU A 237 16.56 -8.33 13.56
C GLU A 237 15.15 -8.50 14.18
N LEU A 238 15.10 -8.87 15.46
CA LEU A 238 13.85 -9.05 16.17
C LEU A 238 13.08 -7.74 16.25
N TYR A 239 13.78 -6.64 16.50
CA TYR A 239 13.16 -5.33 16.54
C TYR A 239 12.59 -4.90 15.19
N VAL A 240 13.30 -5.13 14.09
CA VAL A 240 12.81 -4.87 12.72
C VAL A 240 11.54 -5.66 12.45
N LEU A 241 11.51 -6.94 12.84
CA LEU A 241 10.33 -7.78 12.67
C LEU A 241 9.16 -7.30 13.53
N LEU A 242 9.40 -6.96 14.80
CA LEU A 242 8.38 -6.41 15.69
C LEU A 242 7.83 -5.06 15.16
N ALA A 243 8.69 -4.20 14.64
CA ALA A 243 8.29 -2.94 14.04
C ALA A 243 7.39 -3.16 12.79
N ALA A 244 7.71 -4.14 11.97
CA ALA A 244 6.87 -4.52 10.82
C ALA A 244 5.52 -5.08 11.26
N ILE A 245 5.48 -5.93 12.29
CA ILE A 245 4.24 -6.47 12.87
C ILE A 245 3.40 -5.34 13.47
N CYS A 246 3.99 -4.43 14.24
CA CYS A 246 3.30 -3.27 14.80
C CYS A 246 2.74 -2.35 13.70
N THR A 247 3.53 -2.12 12.64
CA THR A 247 3.08 -1.38 11.46
C THR A 247 1.88 -2.06 10.80
N ALA A 248 1.95 -3.37 10.58
CA ALA A 248 0.86 -4.15 9.99
C ALA A 248 -0.39 -4.13 10.88
N ALA A 249 -0.22 -4.36 12.18
CA ALA A 249 -1.31 -4.31 13.15
C ALA A 249 -1.98 -2.93 13.18
N GLY A 250 -1.18 -1.86 13.16
CA GLY A 250 -1.67 -0.48 13.10
C GLY A 250 -2.49 -0.21 11.84
N LYS A 251 -2.00 -0.62 10.67
CA LYS A 251 -2.73 -0.48 9.40
C LYS A 251 -4.05 -1.24 9.42
N ALA A 252 -4.06 -2.50 9.87
CA ALA A 252 -5.29 -3.30 9.98
C ALA A 252 -6.26 -2.65 11.00
N ALA A 253 -5.79 -2.36 12.21
CA ALA A 253 -6.58 -1.74 13.27
C ALA A 253 -7.19 -0.40 12.84
N GLY A 254 -6.41 0.42 12.11
CA GLY A 254 -6.88 1.73 11.62
C GLY A 254 -8.14 1.64 10.77
N GLY A 255 -8.25 0.61 9.92
CA GLY A 255 -9.46 0.35 9.14
C GLY A 255 -10.66 0.01 10.01
N PHE A 256 -10.50 -0.90 10.99
CA PHE A 256 -11.57 -1.29 11.91
C PHE A 256 -11.97 -0.15 12.85
N LEU A 257 -11.00 0.60 13.38
CA LEU A 257 -11.25 1.77 14.22
C LEU A 257 -12.00 2.86 13.46
N ALA A 258 -11.65 3.10 12.19
CA ALA A 258 -12.35 4.06 11.35
C ALA A 258 -13.80 3.64 11.08
N ASP A 259 -14.06 2.34 10.92
CA ASP A 259 -15.42 1.81 10.76
C ASP A 259 -16.25 1.94 12.04
N ALA A 260 -15.62 1.75 13.21
CA ALA A 260 -16.30 1.82 14.51
C ALA A 260 -16.50 3.27 14.99
N PHE A 261 -15.45 4.08 14.99
CA PHE A 261 -15.41 5.39 15.63
C PHE A 261 -15.39 6.57 14.64
N GLY A 262 -15.23 6.29 13.35
CA GLY A 262 -15.12 7.30 12.29
C GLY A 262 -13.67 7.75 12.04
N THR A 263 -13.41 8.14 10.80
CA THR A 263 -12.07 8.53 10.30
C THR A 263 -11.49 9.72 11.04
N LYS A 264 -12.34 10.71 11.40
CA LYS A 264 -11.94 11.93 12.13
C LYS A 264 -11.40 11.59 13.53
N SER A 265 -12.11 10.72 14.27
CA SER A 265 -11.70 10.30 15.62
C SER A 265 -10.36 9.57 15.58
N VAL A 266 -10.16 8.67 14.62
CA VAL A 266 -8.88 7.95 14.45
C VAL A 266 -7.73 8.94 14.19
N ALA A 267 -7.92 9.92 13.29
CA ALA A 267 -6.89 10.90 12.99
C ALA A 267 -6.54 11.79 14.20
N LEU A 268 -7.56 12.29 14.91
CA LEU A 268 -7.38 13.24 16.02
C LEU A 268 -6.94 12.60 17.34
N ILE A 269 -7.08 11.29 17.49
CA ILE A 269 -6.66 10.60 18.72
C ILE A 269 -5.36 9.82 18.46
N CYS A 270 -5.33 8.97 17.42
CA CYS A 270 -4.19 8.08 17.22
C CYS A 270 -2.91 8.82 16.82
N LEU A 271 -3.00 9.86 15.97
CA LEU A 271 -1.80 10.57 15.53
C LEU A 271 -1.14 11.41 16.63
N PRO A 272 -1.86 12.24 17.44
CA PRO A 272 -1.25 12.94 18.55
C PRO A 272 -0.64 12.00 19.60
N VAL A 273 -1.34 10.93 19.96
CA VAL A 273 -0.82 9.93 20.91
C VAL A 273 0.43 9.25 20.34
N SER A 274 0.40 8.88 19.05
CA SER A 274 1.57 8.33 18.36
C SER A 274 2.76 9.29 18.39
N ALA A 275 2.53 10.57 18.04
CA ALA A 275 3.58 11.58 18.03
C ALA A 275 4.23 11.74 19.41
N CYS A 276 3.43 11.79 20.48
CA CYS A 276 3.95 11.81 21.84
C CYS A 276 4.76 10.57 22.19
N LEU A 277 4.22 9.37 21.91
CA LEU A 277 4.93 8.12 22.19
C LEU A 277 6.26 8.02 21.44
N MET A 278 6.31 8.40 20.17
CA MET A 278 7.53 8.33 19.37
C MET A 278 8.54 9.39 19.77
N LEU A 279 8.12 10.59 20.14
CA LEU A 279 9.02 11.66 20.60
C LEU A 279 9.68 11.34 21.94
N PHE A 280 8.93 10.77 22.88
CA PHE A 280 9.40 10.48 24.24
C PHE A 280 9.87 9.02 24.43
N ALA A 281 9.90 8.23 23.36
CA ALA A 281 10.29 6.81 23.41
C ALA A 281 11.81 6.57 23.50
N ASN A 282 12.64 7.62 23.61
CA ASN A 282 14.09 7.48 23.67
C ASN A 282 14.52 6.43 24.69
N GLY A 283 15.09 5.33 24.20
CA GLY A 283 15.55 4.22 25.04
C GLY A 283 14.48 3.22 25.49
N ILE A 284 13.20 3.39 25.09
CA ILE A 284 12.12 2.45 25.45
C ILE A 284 11.48 1.88 24.18
N PRO A 285 11.95 0.72 23.67
CA PRO A 285 11.46 0.13 22.41
C PRO A 285 9.95 -0.07 22.37
N ALA A 286 9.35 -0.49 23.48
CA ALA A 286 7.93 -0.76 23.56
C ALA A 286 7.06 0.50 23.29
N LEU A 287 7.48 1.67 23.78
CA LEU A 287 6.76 2.93 23.52
C LEU A 287 6.86 3.32 22.05
N TYR A 288 8.04 3.16 21.44
CA TYR A 288 8.22 3.42 20.02
C TYR A 288 7.34 2.50 19.17
N LEU A 289 7.34 1.20 19.46
CA LEU A 289 6.53 0.21 18.74
C LEU A 289 5.02 0.51 18.86
N ALA A 290 4.56 0.89 20.05
CA ALA A 290 3.18 1.32 20.26
C ALA A 290 2.85 2.60 19.47
N GLY A 291 3.74 3.59 19.51
CA GLY A 291 3.65 4.81 18.72
C GLY A 291 3.59 4.50 17.22
N LEU A 292 4.44 3.60 16.73
CA LEU A 292 4.49 3.17 15.33
C LEU A 292 3.18 2.49 14.90
N ALA A 293 2.60 1.66 15.74
CA ALA A 293 1.30 1.04 15.48
C ALA A 293 0.21 2.11 15.33
N LEU A 294 0.11 3.04 16.27
CA LEU A 294 -0.87 4.14 16.22
C LEU A 294 -0.65 5.06 15.02
N PHE A 295 0.59 5.37 14.65
CA PHE A 295 0.94 6.17 13.48
C PHE A 295 0.38 5.56 12.19
N ASN A 296 0.50 4.24 12.08
CA ASN A 296 0.06 3.51 10.90
C ASN A 296 -1.46 3.34 10.79
N THR A 297 -2.25 3.64 11.84
CA THR A 297 -3.72 3.64 11.75
C THR A 297 -4.25 4.64 10.71
N SER A 298 -3.50 5.70 10.43
CA SER A 298 -3.87 6.72 9.45
C SER A 298 -3.82 6.24 7.99
N MET A 299 -3.12 5.14 7.68
CA MET A 299 -2.93 4.70 6.31
C MET A 299 -4.24 4.30 5.60
N PRO A 300 -5.04 3.37 6.11
CA PRO A 300 -6.31 3.04 5.47
C PRO A 300 -7.30 4.21 5.47
N VAL A 301 -7.22 5.08 6.49
CA VAL A 301 -8.05 6.27 6.60
C VAL A 301 -7.78 7.24 5.45
N THR A 302 -6.51 7.58 5.20
CA THR A 302 -6.14 8.49 4.11
C THR A 302 -6.47 7.91 2.74
N LEU A 303 -6.23 6.60 2.53
CA LEU A 303 -6.62 5.91 1.30
C LEU A 303 -8.14 5.98 1.08
N TRP A 304 -8.93 5.65 2.11
CA TRP A 304 -10.39 5.65 1.98
C TRP A 304 -10.97 7.04 1.72
N LEU A 305 -10.45 8.07 2.40
CA LEU A 305 -10.85 9.46 2.17
C LEU A 305 -10.44 9.97 0.78
N SER A 306 -9.31 9.50 0.21
CA SER A 306 -8.88 9.90 -1.13
C SER A 306 -9.87 9.44 -2.22
N PHE A 307 -10.61 8.35 -1.99
CA PHE A 307 -11.67 7.90 -2.92
C PHE A 307 -12.88 8.82 -2.91
N ALA A 308 -13.14 9.50 -1.79
CA ALA A 308 -14.16 10.55 -1.74
C ALA A 308 -13.68 11.83 -2.44
N ALA A 309 -12.37 12.12 -2.38
CA ALA A 309 -11.78 13.25 -3.09
C ALA A 309 -11.69 13.03 -4.61
N MET A 310 -11.55 11.78 -5.06
CA MET A 310 -11.49 11.40 -6.48
C MET A 310 -12.49 10.28 -6.80
N PRO A 311 -13.80 10.50 -6.72
CA PRO A 311 -14.80 9.42 -6.76
C PRO A 311 -14.84 8.67 -8.09
N ARG A 312 -14.49 9.31 -9.21
CA ARG A 312 -14.43 8.69 -10.54
C ARG A 312 -13.08 8.08 -10.90
N MET A 313 -12.04 8.41 -10.12
CA MET A 313 -10.64 8.02 -10.37
C MET A 313 -10.03 7.42 -9.10
N ARG A 314 -10.70 6.42 -8.51
CA ARG A 314 -10.31 5.84 -7.20
C ARG A 314 -8.99 5.06 -7.26
N ASN A 315 -8.74 4.37 -8.38
CA ASN A 315 -7.48 3.66 -8.57
C ASN A 315 -6.32 4.63 -8.78
N THR A 316 -6.58 5.75 -9.49
CA THR A 316 -5.62 6.87 -9.59
C THR A 316 -5.34 7.47 -8.22
N ALA A 317 -6.39 7.71 -7.40
CA ALA A 317 -6.24 8.22 -6.03
C ALA A 317 -5.37 7.29 -5.18
N PHE A 318 -5.58 5.98 -5.26
CA PHE A 318 -4.73 4.98 -4.60
C PHE A 318 -3.26 5.15 -5.01
N GLY A 319 -3.00 5.21 -6.31
CA GLY A 319 -1.65 5.40 -6.85
C GLY A 319 -1.01 6.72 -6.42
N VAL A 320 -1.78 7.82 -6.41
CA VAL A 320 -1.31 9.13 -5.92
C VAL A 320 -0.89 9.05 -4.45
N MET A 321 -1.69 8.40 -3.59
CA MET A 321 -1.33 8.22 -2.18
C MET A 321 -0.04 7.41 -2.03
N ALA A 322 0.14 6.34 -2.81
CA ALA A 322 1.36 5.53 -2.78
C ALA A 322 2.59 6.31 -3.27
N CYS A 323 2.45 7.09 -4.34
CA CYS A 323 3.51 7.94 -4.87
C CYS A 323 3.96 8.98 -3.85
N PHE A 324 3.04 9.69 -3.19
CA PHE A 324 3.41 10.70 -2.20
C PHE A 324 3.94 10.10 -0.88
N LEU A 325 3.54 8.90 -0.53
CA LEU A 325 4.17 8.14 0.56
C LEU A 325 5.65 7.89 0.26
N MET A 326 5.96 7.41 -0.93
CA MET A 326 7.33 7.18 -1.40
C MET A 326 8.12 8.48 -1.44
N LEU A 327 7.57 9.56 -2.00
CA LEU A 327 8.24 10.86 -2.03
C LEU A 327 8.61 11.37 -0.63
N GLY A 328 7.73 11.20 0.36
CA GLY A 328 8.02 11.52 1.76
C GLY A 328 9.18 10.70 2.33
N SER A 329 9.22 9.39 2.03
CA SER A 329 10.28 8.50 2.48
C SER A 329 11.64 8.82 1.82
N VAL A 330 11.64 9.09 0.51
CA VAL A 330 12.84 9.50 -0.24
C VAL A 330 13.36 10.85 0.27
N PHE A 331 12.46 11.81 0.55
CA PHE A 331 12.85 13.10 1.12
C PHE A 331 13.53 12.93 2.49
N ALA A 332 13.02 12.05 3.34
CA ALA A 332 13.62 11.75 4.64
C ALA A 332 15.02 11.13 4.55
N MET A 333 15.33 10.40 3.47
CA MET A 333 16.68 9.87 3.24
C MET A 333 17.69 10.96 2.90
N SER A 334 17.23 12.10 2.38
CA SER A 334 18.05 13.21 1.91
C SER A 334 18.16 14.36 2.91
N VAL A 335 17.22 14.47 3.85
CA VAL A 335 17.12 15.60 4.78
C VAL A 335 16.95 15.10 6.21
N SER A 336 17.83 15.55 7.10
CA SER A 336 17.67 15.31 8.53
C SER A 336 16.54 16.17 9.09
N VAL A 337 15.50 15.54 9.59
CA VAL A 337 14.33 16.20 10.18
C VAL A 337 14.47 16.16 11.70
N PRO A 338 14.54 17.32 12.39
CA PRO A 338 14.56 17.35 13.84
C PRO A 338 13.30 16.71 14.45
N GLY A 339 13.43 15.98 15.56
CA GLY A 339 12.32 15.25 16.18
C GLY A 339 11.11 16.12 16.52
N TRP A 340 11.35 17.37 17.01
CA TRP A 340 10.28 18.34 17.29
C TRP A 340 9.50 18.74 16.04
N LEU A 341 10.20 18.86 14.88
CA LEU A 341 9.55 19.18 13.61
C LEU A 341 8.74 17.98 13.09
N ALA A 342 9.29 16.76 13.19
CA ALA A 342 8.54 15.55 12.87
C ALA A 342 7.28 15.43 13.72
N PHE A 343 7.38 15.70 15.02
CA PHE A 343 6.22 15.76 15.93
C PHE A 343 5.16 16.76 15.47
N ALA A 344 5.56 18.00 15.19
CA ALA A 344 4.64 19.05 14.73
C ALA A 344 3.96 18.67 13.40
N LEU A 345 4.71 18.11 12.45
CA LEU A 345 4.18 17.66 11.17
C LEU A 345 3.16 16.53 11.32
N VAL A 346 3.38 15.59 12.24
CA VAL A 346 2.40 14.53 12.52
C VAL A 346 1.10 15.10 13.09
N LEU A 347 1.17 16.09 14.01
CA LEU A 347 -0.02 16.77 14.53
C LEU A 347 -0.78 17.51 13.43
N ILE A 348 -0.05 18.26 12.58
CA ILE A 348 -0.65 18.98 11.44
C ILE A 348 -1.29 18.00 10.45
N SER A 349 -0.65 16.83 10.20
CA SER A 349 -1.24 15.81 9.33
C SER A 349 -2.54 15.22 9.89
N GLY A 350 -2.62 15.04 11.22
CA GLY A 350 -3.86 14.64 11.89
C GLY A 350 -4.99 15.65 11.71
N ALA A 351 -4.67 16.94 11.87
CA ALA A 351 -5.61 18.02 11.61
C ALA A 351 -6.04 18.08 10.12
N ALA A 352 -5.10 17.90 9.20
CA ALA A 352 -5.38 17.87 7.76
C ALA A 352 -6.33 16.71 7.38
N ILE A 353 -6.11 15.50 7.92
CA ILE A 353 -7.02 14.37 7.73
C ILE A 353 -8.40 14.67 8.32
N ALA A 354 -8.46 15.28 9.49
CA ALA A 354 -9.72 15.62 10.16
C ALA A 354 -10.49 16.73 9.44
N ALA A 355 -9.80 17.64 8.74
CA ALA A 355 -10.38 18.69 7.91
C ALA A 355 -10.83 18.21 6.53
N ALA A 356 -10.30 17.08 6.04
CA ALA A 356 -10.73 16.49 4.78
C ALA A 356 -12.22 16.13 4.85
N PRO A 357 -12.99 16.32 3.76
CA PRO A 357 -14.41 16.03 3.75
C PRO A 357 -14.66 14.56 4.06
N HIS A 358 -15.45 14.31 5.07
CA HIS A 358 -15.84 12.96 5.46
C HIS A 358 -17.01 12.52 4.57
N VAL A 359 -16.95 11.28 4.09
CA VAL A 359 -18.12 10.64 3.48
C VAL A 359 -19.19 10.55 4.57
N SER A 360 -20.27 11.33 4.41
CA SER A 360 -21.39 11.29 5.34
C SER A 360 -21.93 9.87 5.42
N LYS A 361 -22.14 9.36 6.64
CA LYS A 361 -22.88 8.10 6.89
C LYS A 361 -24.37 8.21 6.51
N ASN A 362 -24.82 9.38 6.05
CA ASN A 362 -26.19 9.56 5.62
C ASN A 362 -26.42 8.60 4.44
N LYS A 363 -27.36 7.68 4.66
CA LYS A 363 -27.97 6.84 3.64
C LYS A 363 -28.14 7.67 2.37
N PRO A 364 -27.81 7.15 1.18
CA PRO A 364 -28.38 7.73 -0.01
C PRO A 364 -29.88 7.71 0.24
N GLU A 365 -30.54 8.87 0.25
CA GLU A 365 -31.97 8.92 0.02
C GLU A 365 -32.17 8.25 -1.35
N ILE A 366 -32.51 6.98 -1.28
CA ILE A 366 -33.14 6.32 -2.41
C ILE A 366 -34.44 7.09 -2.55
N SER A 367 -34.46 7.99 -3.50
CA SER A 367 -35.69 8.63 -3.95
C SER A 367 -36.68 7.49 -4.19
N GLU A 368 -37.70 7.40 -3.34
CA GLU A 368 -38.83 6.43 -3.50
C GLU A 368 -39.61 6.66 -4.78
N ASN A 369 -39.18 7.56 -5.63
CA ASN A 369 -39.76 7.91 -6.92
C ASN A 369 -39.16 7.16 -8.11
N MET A 370 -38.62 5.95 -7.91
CA MET A 370 -38.40 5.09 -9.08
C MET A 370 -39.75 4.53 -9.55
N PRO A 371 -40.15 4.80 -10.79
CA PRO A 371 -41.37 4.17 -11.36
C PRO A 371 -41.15 2.66 -11.30
N ARG A 372 -42.07 1.96 -10.64
CA ARG A 372 -42.08 0.49 -10.60
C ARG A 372 -42.03 -0.04 -12.03
N PRO A 373 -41.21 -1.04 -12.34
CA PRO A 373 -41.17 -1.63 -13.67
C PRO A 373 -42.60 -2.08 -14.03
N ARG A 374 -43.15 -1.57 -15.15
CA ARG A 374 -44.42 -1.98 -15.68
C ARG A 374 -44.39 -3.51 -15.83
N LYS A 375 -45.25 -4.21 -15.09
CA LYS A 375 -45.51 -5.63 -15.31
C LYS A 375 -45.87 -5.82 -16.78
N ALA A 376 -45.10 -6.66 -17.46
CA ALA A 376 -45.44 -7.10 -18.80
C ALA A 376 -46.89 -7.63 -18.81
N ARG A 377 -47.74 -7.00 -19.58
CA ARG A 377 -49.13 -7.40 -19.82
C ARG A 377 -49.05 -8.74 -20.56
N LYS A 378 -49.47 -9.82 -19.91
CA LYS A 378 -49.74 -11.07 -20.61
C LYS A 378 -50.85 -10.78 -21.63
N GLU A 379 -50.53 -10.85 -22.91
CA GLU A 379 -51.53 -10.96 -23.96
C GLU A 379 -52.14 -12.36 -23.84
N GLU A 380 -53.36 -12.42 -23.31
CA GLU A 380 -54.24 -13.58 -23.45
C GLU A 380 -54.65 -13.69 -24.93
N GLY A 381 -54.18 -14.76 -25.57
CA GLY A 381 -54.69 -15.16 -26.86
C GLY A 381 -56.20 -15.44 -26.78
N LYS A 382 -56.96 -14.84 -27.67
CA LYS A 382 -58.30 -15.29 -28.05
C LYS A 382 -58.15 -15.95 -29.38
N ASP A 383 -58.38 -17.28 -29.36
CA ASP A 383 -58.75 -18.05 -30.53
C ASP A 383 -60.06 -17.53 -31.12
N VAL A 384 -60.09 -17.33 -32.42
CA VAL A 384 -61.18 -17.73 -33.35
C VAL A 384 -60.54 -17.99 -34.71
#